data_5816267347090f7f297836858e1a92fc
#
_entry.id   5816267347090f7f297836858e1a92fc
#
_cell.length_a   1.000
_cell.length_b   1.000
_cell.length_c   1.000
_cell.angle_alpha   90.00
_cell.angle_beta   90.00
_cell.angle_gamma   90.00
#
_symmetry.space_group_name_H-M   'P 1'
#
loop_
_entity.id
_entity.type
_entity.pdbx_description
1 polymer ?
#
loop_
_entity_poly.entity_id
_entity_poly.type
_entity_poly.pdbx_seq_one_letter_code
_entity_poly.pdbx_strand_id
1 'polypeptide(L)'
;MNDSFVDFDLIGQVDAETFKVRRLSFYAELIWEARKSRALKQIREARREMDWVVVRNRVHHVDARNQKRIDQALTELSKRVGFRVAAGLSERVIYRELFPSGLTLLDKGQLGELGTSHLVARQELRELIANLHLPAPGRAKNEAA
;
A
#
# COMPACT_ATOMS: atom_id res chain seq x y z
N MET A 1 -0.09 -5.61 2.67
CA MET A 1 0.08 -6.59 3.76
C MET A 1 -0.94 -6.34 4.83
N ASN A 2 -1.46 -7.37 5.49
CA ASN A 2 -2.26 -7.18 6.69
C ASN A 2 -1.36 -6.74 7.87
N ASP A 3 -1.97 -6.15 8.89
CA ASP A 3 -1.24 -5.65 10.06
C ASP A 3 -0.91 -6.77 11.05
N SER A 4 -0.16 -7.77 10.57
CA SER A 4 0.27 -8.93 11.36
C SER A 4 1.73 -9.29 11.09
N PHE A 5 2.39 -9.92 12.04
CA PHE A 5 3.77 -10.39 11.88
C PHE A 5 3.96 -11.41 10.77
N VAL A 6 2.94 -12.22 10.51
CA VAL A 6 2.98 -13.26 9.46
C VAL A 6 3.22 -12.62 8.09
N ASP A 7 2.66 -11.45 7.86
CA ASP A 7 2.79 -10.76 6.58
C ASP A 7 4.16 -10.07 6.39
N PHE A 8 4.92 -9.88 7.48
CA PHE A 8 6.30 -9.39 7.36
C PHE A 8 7.18 -10.39 6.60
N ASP A 9 6.93 -11.68 6.72
CA ASP A 9 7.67 -12.70 5.99
C ASP A 9 7.58 -12.54 4.46
N LEU A 10 6.57 -11.83 3.97
CA LEU A 10 6.45 -11.48 2.55
C LEU A 10 7.55 -10.49 2.10
N ILE A 11 8.00 -9.62 2.98
CA ILE A 11 8.99 -8.57 2.68
C ILE A 11 10.35 -8.92 3.28
N GLY A 12 10.39 -9.40 4.53
CA GLY A 12 11.60 -9.76 5.22
C GLY A 12 11.35 -10.38 6.58
N GLN A 13 12.28 -11.20 7.06
CA GLN A 13 12.19 -11.77 8.39
C GLN A 13 12.69 -10.78 9.43
N VAL A 14 11.89 -10.63 10.47
CA VAL A 14 12.12 -9.73 11.58
C VAL A 14 12.28 -10.56 12.86
N ASP A 15 13.21 -10.17 13.70
CA ASP A 15 13.38 -10.76 15.03
C ASP A 15 12.15 -10.44 15.89
N ALA A 16 11.53 -11.44 16.48
CA ALA A 16 10.29 -11.29 17.23
C ALA A 16 10.40 -10.43 18.50
N GLU A 17 11.60 -10.39 19.12
CA GLU A 17 11.85 -9.64 20.35
C GLU A 17 12.36 -8.23 20.08
N THR A 18 13.35 -8.13 19.20
CA THR A 18 14.07 -6.86 18.93
C THR A 18 13.52 -6.09 17.74
N PHE A 19 12.69 -6.72 16.91
CA PHE A 19 12.14 -6.17 15.66
C PHE A 19 13.22 -5.75 14.64
N LYS A 20 14.44 -6.23 14.80
CA LYS A 20 15.49 -6.01 13.82
C LYS A 20 15.33 -6.93 12.62
N VAL A 21 15.57 -6.36 11.45
CA VAL A 21 15.52 -7.12 10.20
C VAL A 21 16.67 -8.11 10.15
N ARG A 22 16.36 -9.41 10.09
CA ARG A 22 17.32 -10.52 9.96
C ARG A 22 17.74 -10.74 8.51
N ARG A 23 16.76 -10.95 7.62
CA ARG A 23 16.99 -11.17 6.19
C ARG A 23 15.83 -10.66 5.34
N LEU A 24 16.07 -10.45 4.07
CA LEU A 24 15.01 -10.17 3.09
C LEU A 24 14.26 -11.46 2.74
N SER A 25 13.01 -11.32 2.29
CA SER A 25 12.20 -12.44 1.82
C SER A 25 12.36 -12.64 0.32
N PHE A 26 11.84 -13.76 -0.16
CA PHE A 26 11.79 -14.09 -1.58
C PHE A 26 11.12 -12.97 -2.42
N TYR A 27 10.02 -12.39 -1.95
CA TYR A 27 9.32 -11.32 -2.68
C TYR A 27 10.15 -10.03 -2.75
N ALA A 28 10.88 -9.69 -1.68
CA ALA A 28 11.78 -8.55 -1.71
C ALA A 28 12.92 -8.75 -2.73
N GLU A 29 13.48 -9.95 -2.80
CA GLU A 29 14.49 -10.32 -3.78
C GLU A 29 13.94 -10.25 -5.21
N LEU A 30 12.75 -10.78 -5.43
CA LEU A 30 12.08 -10.76 -6.75
C LEU A 30 11.82 -9.33 -7.24
N ILE A 31 11.35 -8.45 -6.36
CA ILE A 31 11.13 -7.04 -6.71
C ILE A 31 12.45 -6.33 -6.97
N TRP A 32 13.49 -6.64 -6.21
CA TRP A 32 14.81 -6.11 -6.43
C TRP A 32 15.37 -6.45 -7.81
N GLU A 33 15.25 -7.71 -8.23
CA GLU A 33 15.65 -8.13 -9.57
C GLU A 33 14.81 -7.46 -10.67
N ALA A 34 13.49 -7.33 -10.46
CA ALA A 34 12.62 -6.60 -11.37
C ALA A 34 13.03 -5.12 -11.50
N ARG A 35 13.40 -4.47 -10.41
CA ARG A 35 13.90 -3.08 -10.40
C ARG A 35 15.21 -2.94 -11.16
N LYS A 36 16.17 -3.85 -10.93
CA LYS A 36 17.44 -3.87 -11.69
C LYS A 36 17.19 -4.02 -13.19
N SER A 37 16.38 -5.01 -13.58
CA SER A 37 16.05 -5.25 -14.99
C SER A 37 15.42 -4.02 -15.62
N ARG A 38 14.50 -3.35 -14.90
CA ARG A 38 13.86 -2.13 -15.37
C ARG A 38 14.83 -0.95 -15.46
N ALA A 39 15.71 -0.77 -14.46
CA ALA A 39 16.71 0.29 -14.47
C ALA A 39 17.65 0.19 -15.69
N LEU A 40 18.06 -1.03 -16.03
CA LEU A 40 18.87 -1.26 -17.24
C LEU A 40 18.13 -0.90 -18.53
N LYS A 41 16.80 -1.10 -18.57
CA LYS A 41 15.95 -0.69 -19.70
C LYS A 41 15.70 0.81 -19.72
N GLN A 42 15.60 1.46 -18.57
CA GLN A 42 15.40 2.91 -18.43
C GLN A 42 16.51 3.73 -19.08
N ILE A 43 17.77 3.29 -18.92
CA ILE A 43 18.93 3.95 -19.56
C ILE A 43 18.75 4.03 -21.07
N ARG A 44 18.02 3.07 -21.67
CA ARG A 44 17.75 3.01 -23.13
C ARG A 44 16.47 3.72 -23.56
N GLU A 45 15.46 3.82 -22.70
CA GLU A 45 14.09 4.18 -23.08
C GLU A 45 13.50 5.37 -22.30
N ALA A 46 14.28 6.05 -21.44
CA ALA A 46 13.85 7.19 -20.60
C ALA A 46 12.55 6.93 -19.79
N ARG A 47 12.33 5.70 -19.36
CA ARG A 47 11.14 5.31 -18.58
C ARG A 47 11.26 5.68 -17.10
N ARG A 48 10.12 5.89 -16.43
CA ARG A 48 10.09 6.17 -15.00
C ARG A 48 10.56 4.97 -14.17
N GLU A 49 11.24 5.28 -13.08
CA GLU A 49 11.64 4.30 -12.06
C GLU A 49 10.42 3.56 -11.49
N MET A 50 10.60 2.28 -11.11
CA MET A 50 9.53 1.51 -10.47
C MET A 50 9.31 2.01 -9.05
N ASP A 51 8.14 2.57 -8.79
CA ASP A 51 7.70 2.91 -7.44
C ASP A 51 7.14 1.64 -6.74
N TRP A 52 7.81 1.24 -5.67
CA TRP A 52 7.33 0.14 -4.84
C TRP A 52 6.70 0.69 -3.57
N VAL A 53 5.40 0.46 -3.42
CA VAL A 53 4.62 0.95 -2.29
C VAL A 53 4.14 -0.22 -1.45
N VAL A 54 4.39 -0.15 -0.16
CA VAL A 54 3.84 -1.08 0.83
C VAL A 54 2.70 -0.38 1.56
N VAL A 55 1.53 -0.99 1.52
CA VAL A 55 0.33 -0.50 2.18
C VAL A 55 -0.05 -1.44 3.32
N ARG A 56 -0.25 -0.90 4.51
CA ARG A 56 -0.82 -1.66 5.63
C ARG A 56 -2.33 -1.79 5.42
N ASN A 57 -2.84 -2.98 5.57
CA ASN A 57 -4.26 -3.28 5.43
C ASN A 57 -4.80 -3.88 6.73
N ARG A 58 -6.07 -3.61 7.04
CA ARG A 58 -6.74 -4.09 8.25
C ARG A 58 -6.02 -3.65 9.54
N VAL A 59 -5.66 -2.36 9.58
CA VAL A 59 -4.97 -1.80 10.75
C VAL A 59 -5.94 -1.76 11.94
N HIS A 60 -5.54 -2.40 13.04
CA HIS A 60 -6.28 -2.37 14.31
C HIS A 60 -5.72 -1.27 15.21
N HIS A 61 -6.57 -0.39 15.70
CA HIS A 61 -6.16 0.73 16.57
C HIS A 61 -6.00 0.35 18.04
N VAL A 62 -6.25 -0.90 18.41
CA VAL A 62 -6.35 -1.33 19.82
C VAL A 62 -4.99 -1.52 20.49
N ASP A 63 -3.90 -1.78 19.74
CA ASP A 63 -2.58 -2.03 20.32
C ASP A 63 -1.52 -1.03 19.81
N ALA A 64 -1.48 0.13 20.44
CA ALA A 64 -0.52 1.19 20.08
C ALA A 64 0.95 0.78 20.25
N ARG A 65 1.26 -0.15 21.16
CA ARG A 65 2.63 -0.63 21.37
C ARG A 65 3.08 -1.51 20.20
N ASN A 66 2.23 -2.43 19.78
CA ASN A 66 2.50 -3.31 18.65
C ASN A 66 2.59 -2.52 17.34
N GLN A 67 1.73 -1.54 17.16
CA GLN A 67 1.77 -0.65 15.99
C GLN A 67 3.11 0.08 15.86
N LYS A 68 3.64 0.67 16.95
CA LYS A 68 4.96 1.32 16.93
C LYS A 68 6.08 0.37 16.52
N ARG A 69 6.02 -0.88 16.98
CA ARG A 69 7.01 -1.91 16.64
C ARG A 69 6.93 -2.30 15.16
N ILE A 70 5.72 -2.44 14.63
CA ILE A 70 5.48 -2.69 13.20
C ILE A 70 5.99 -1.51 12.35
N ASP A 71 5.72 -0.28 12.76
CA ASP A 71 6.19 0.93 12.06
C ASP A 71 7.73 1.01 12.03
N GLN A 72 8.38 0.68 13.14
CA GLN A 72 9.84 0.62 13.21
C GLN A 72 10.42 -0.42 12.25
N ALA A 73 9.85 -1.64 12.27
CA ALA A 73 10.30 -2.72 11.40
C ALA A 73 10.07 -2.38 9.91
N LEU A 74 8.92 -1.80 9.57
CA LEU A 74 8.65 -1.33 8.19
C LEU A 74 9.61 -0.23 7.77
N THR A 75 9.93 0.69 8.67
CA THR A 75 10.90 1.76 8.40
C THR A 75 12.30 1.20 8.14
N GLU A 76 12.74 0.21 8.91
CA GLU A 76 14.03 -0.45 8.66
C GLU A 76 14.05 -1.22 7.34
N LEU A 77 12.99 -2.00 7.07
CA LEU A 77 12.87 -2.73 5.81
C LEU A 77 12.83 -1.78 4.61
N SER A 78 12.10 -0.67 4.70
CA SER A 78 12.01 0.31 3.62
C SER A 78 13.37 0.88 3.24
N LYS A 79 14.22 1.16 4.21
CA LYS A 79 15.60 1.65 3.99
C LYS A 79 16.48 0.61 3.29
N ARG A 80 16.30 -0.67 3.62
CA ARG A 80 17.12 -1.76 3.05
C ARG A 80 16.67 -2.17 1.65
N VAL A 81 15.37 -2.17 1.43
CA VAL A 81 14.74 -2.75 0.21
C VAL A 81 14.36 -1.65 -0.79
N GLY A 82 14.16 -0.43 -0.31
CA GLY A 82 13.86 0.73 -1.16
C GLY A 82 12.39 0.79 -1.58
N PHE A 83 11.46 0.42 -0.70
CA PHE A 83 10.04 0.75 -0.85
C PHE A 83 9.68 1.96 0.01
N ARG A 84 8.55 2.58 -0.28
CA ARG A 84 7.93 3.56 0.60
C ARG A 84 6.67 2.98 1.25
N VAL A 85 6.38 3.43 2.46
CA VAL A 85 5.16 3.04 3.17
C VAL A 85 4.11 4.11 2.92
N ALA A 86 2.94 3.69 2.40
CA ALA A 86 1.80 4.56 2.25
C ALA A 86 0.83 4.44 3.44
N ALA A 87 -0.08 5.41 3.53
CA ALA A 87 -1.17 5.37 4.50
C ALA A 87 -1.92 4.04 4.42
N GLY A 88 -2.19 3.44 5.57
CA GLY A 88 -2.90 2.17 5.68
C GLY A 88 -4.42 2.33 5.64
N LEU A 89 -5.10 1.20 5.53
CA LEU A 89 -6.55 1.11 5.68
C LEU A 89 -6.89 0.40 7.00
N SER A 90 -7.76 1.01 7.80
CA SER A 90 -8.25 0.42 9.03
C SER A 90 -9.15 -0.80 8.75
N GLU A 91 -9.24 -1.73 9.69
CA GLU A 91 -10.22 -2.81 9.63
C GLU A 91 -11.63 -2.22 9.78
N ARG A 92 -12.43 -2.30 8.71
CA ARG A 92 -13.80 -1.78 8.71
C ARG A 92 -14.75 -2.71 7.98
N VAL A 93 -15.93 -2.91 8.56
CA VAL A 93 -16.97 -3.78 8.02
C VAL A 93 -17.46 -3.29 6.66
N ILE A 94 -17.56 -1.98 6.47
CA ILE A 94 -18.05 -1.37 5.23
C ILE A 94 -17.31 -1.84 3.95
N TYR A 95 -16.02 -2.11 4.04
CA TYR A 95 -15.27 -2.62 2.89
C TYR A 95 -15.76 -4.01 2.43
N ARG A 96 -16.24 -4.82 3.38
CA ARG A 96 -16.79 -6.15 3.09
C ARG A 96 -18.24 -6.08 2.64
N GLU A 97 -19.02 -5.15 3.16
CA GLU A 97 -20.44 -4.98 2.82
C GLU A 97 -20.64 -4.47 1.40
N LEU A 98 -19.75 -3.61 0.91
CA LEU A 98 -19.84 -3.07 -0.44
C LEU A 98 -19.36 -4.05 -1.52
N PHE A 99 -18.44 -4.94 -1.18
CA PHE A 99 -17.79 -5.84 -2.13
C PHE A 99 -18.78 -6.75 -2.90
N PRO A 100 -19.78 -7.39 -2.27
CA PRO A 100 -20.74 -8.24 -3.00
C PRO A 100 -21.58 -7.48 -4.04
N SER A 101 -21.74 -6.17 -3.85
CA SER A 101 -22.46 -5.29 -4.79
C SER A 101 -21.55 -4.70 -5.86
N GLY A 102 -20.27 -5.06 -5.87
CA GLY A 102 -19.28 -4.49 -6.79
C GLY A 102 -19.00 -3.00 -6.55
N LEU A 103 -19.32 -2.50 -5.35
CA LEU A 103 -19.18 -1.10 -4.98
C LEU A 103 -17.97 -0.85 -4.10
N THR A 104 -17.48 0.37 -4.15
CA THR A 104 -16.46 0.91 -3.27
C THR A 104 -16.95 2.19 -2.59
N LEU A 105 -16.25 2.66 -1.56
CA LEU A 105 -16.55 3.93 -0.92
C LEU A 105 -16.35 5.17 -1.83
N LEU A 106 -15.87 4.99 -3.05
CA LEU A 106 -15.72 6.06 -4.04
C LEU A 106 -16.96 6.23 -4.93
N ASP A 107 -17.88 5.25 -4.93
CA ASP A 107 -19.10 5.23 -5.75
C ASP A 107 -20.21 6.11 -5.15
N LYS A 108 -20.01 7.43 -5.17
CA LYS A 108 -20.82 8.44 -4.48
C LYS A 108 -22.34 8.37 -4.79
N GLY A 109 -22.68 8.08 -6.01
CA GLY A 109 -24.08 8.11 -6.48
C GLY A 109 -24.92 6.93 -6.02
N GLN A 110 -24.31 5.87 -5.52
CA GLN A 110 -24.96 4.59 -5.20
C GLN A 110 -24.96 4.26 -3.70
N LEU A 111 -24.26 5.03 -2.89
CA LEU A 111 -24.06 4.72 -1.46
C LEU A 111 -25.10 5.37 -0.53
N GLY A 112 -25.99 6.21 -1.04
CA GLY A 112 -26.94 6.95 -0.19
C GLY A 112 -26.24 7.86 0.84
N GLU A 113 -26.91 8.10 1.97
CA GLU A 113 -26.33 8.87 3.08
C GLU A 113 -25.32 8.01 3.86
N LEU A 114 -24.07 8.47 3.89
CA LEU A 114 -22.98 7.80 4.61
C LEU A 114 -22.91 8.29 6.05
N GLY A 115 -22.93 7.36 7.00
CA GLY A 115 -22.64 7.65 8.41
C GLY A 115 -21.19 8.12 8.63
N THR A 116 -20.91 8.71 9.78
CA THR A 116 -19.59 9.30 10.12
C THR A 116 -18.45 8.31 9.95
N SER A 117 -18.62 7.04 10.35
CA SER A 117 -17.60 6.00 10.21
C SER A 117 -17.24 5.72 8.74
N HIS A 118 -18.22 5.79 7.84
CA HIS A 118 -18.02 5.62 6.40
C HIS A 118 -17.30 6.80 5.78
N LEU A 119 -17.52 8.02 6.28
CA LEU A 119 -16.80 9.21 5.85
C LEU A 119 -15.30 9.10 6.19
N VAL A 120 -14.98 8.62 7.39
CA VAL A 120 -13.58 8.37 7.79
C VAL A 120 -12.94 7.29 6.91
N ALA A 121 -13.62 6.17 6.69
CA ALA A 121 -13.13 5.12 5.81
C ALA A 121 -12.87 5.61 4.37
N ARG A 122 -13.74 6.49 3.89
CA ARG A 122 -13.60 7.12 2.57
C ARG A 122 -12.41 8.06 2.51
N GLN A 123 -12.14 8.78 3.60
CA GLN A 123 -10.97 9.65 3.69
C GLN A 123 -9.68 8.83 3.66
N GLU A 124 -9.59 7.74 4.43
CA GLU A 124 -8.45 6.81 4.40
C GLU A 124 -8.18 6.30 2.97
N LEU A 125 -9.23 5.91 2.25
CA LEU A 125 -9.09 5.43 0.88
C LEU A 125 -8.58 6.52 -0.08
N ARG A 126 -9.05 7.76 0.06
CA ARG A 126 -8.57 8.90 -0.73
C ARG A 126 -7.10 9.20 -0.44
N GLU A 127 -6.70 9.17 0.82
CA GLU A 127 -5.32 9.38 1.23
C GLU A 127 -4.41 8.29 0.66
N LEU A 128 -4.85 7.03 0.70
CA LEU A 128 -4.15 5.93 0.06
C LEU A 128 -3.95 6.20 -1.44
N ILE A 129 -5.01 6.53 -2.16
CA ILE A 129 -4.94 6.80 -3.61
C ILE A 129 -4.00 7.97 -3.91
N ALA A 130 -4.06 9.05 -3.13
CA ALA A 130 -3.16 10.18 -3.26
C ALA A 130 -1.69 9.78 -3.06
N ASN A 131 -1.43 8.87 -2.10
CA ASN A 131 -0.10 8.33 -1.84
C ASN A 131 0.44 7.41 -2.95
N LEU A 132 -0.41 6.89 -3.83
CA LEU A 132 0.04 6.04 -4.94
C LEU A 132 0.70 6.83 -6.08
N HIS A 133 0.62 8.16 -6.09
CA HIS A 133 1.19 9.03 -7.12
C HIS A 133 0.85 8.57 -8.55
N LEU A 134 -0.37 8.10 -8.74
CA LEU A 134 -0.83 7.64 -10.05
C LEU A 134 -0.78 8.81 -11.06
N PRO A 135 -0.37 8.56 -12.30
CA PRO A 135 -0.46 9.58 -13.32
C PRO A 135 -1.92 10.01 -13.48
N ALA A 136 -2.15 11.32 -13.64
CA ALA A 136 -3.48 11.80 -13.98
C ALA A 136 -3.99 11.05 -15.23
N PRO A 137 -5.27 10.66 -15.27
CA PRO A 137 -5.83 10.07 -16.48
C PRO A 137 -5.60 11.06 -17.62
N GLY A 138 -4.83 10.62 -18.62
CA GLY A 138 -4.57 11.45 -19.79
C GLY A 138 -5.93 11.89 -20.35
N ARG A 139 -6.11 13.20 -20.60
CA ARG A 139 -7.18 13.65 -21.49
C ARG A 139 -7.01 12.84 -22.75
N ALA A 140 -7.95 11.95 -23.03
CA ALA A 140 -8.04 11.36 -24.36
C ALA A 140 -8.02 12.55 -25.33
N LYS A 141 -6.97 12.67 -26.11
CA LYS A 141 -6.98 13.57 -27.24
C LYS A 141 -8.11 13.06 -28.13
N ASN A 142 -9.23 13.78 -28.14
CA ASN A 142 -10.20 13.69 -29.20
C ASN A 142 -9.47 14.14 -30.47
N GLU A 143 -8.77 13.24 -31.12
CA GLU A 143 -8.47 13.34 -32.53
C GLU A 143 -9.64 12.70 -33.27
N ALA A 144 -10.70 13.48 -33.39
CA ALA A 144 -11.73 13.28 -34.40
C ALA A 144 -11.74 14.53 -35.26
N ALA A 145 -11.12 14.45 -36.39
CA ALA A 145 -11.43 15.22 -37.61
C ALA A 145 -10.88 14.46 -38.79
#